data_c91655082df7c1b3254941d8a6d23f5e
#
_entry.id   c91655082df7c1b3254941d8a6d23f5e
#
_cell.length_a   1.000
_cell.length_b   1.000
_cell.length_c   1.000
_cell.angle_alpha   90.00
_cell.angle_beta   90.00
_cell.angle_gamma   90.00
#
_symmetry.space_group_name_H-M   'P 1'
#
loop_
_entity.id
_entity.type
_entity.pdbx_description
1 polymer ?
#
loop_
_entity_poly.entity_id
_entity_poly.type
_entity_poly.pdbx_seq_one_letter_code
_entity_poly.pdbx_strand_id
1 'polypeptide(L)'
;VLDTGDSCPMGDLNWISTKVNDNDGDGCKDDSEDYDDDDDGIQDIEDLCPQGDTGWIPGNETDYDSDGCQDILEDNDDDNDGVFDPSDLCPKGLLGWISVEGTDYDSDGCNDDATDPVEDPDDDNDGDLDLFDNCSKGQLFWKSTLVTDYDQDGCYDGTEDLDDDNDNVLDTDDTCPKGIVNWTSDESTDYDLDGCFDATEDLDDDADGVVDLDDNCPKGELGWLSTTSTDHDSDGCRDSTEDNDDDDDDVDDIIDKCPLGRSNWDSSLFDHDSDGCRDSLEDDDND
;
A
#
# COMPACT_ATOMS: atom_id res chain seq x y z
N VAL A 1 -33.28 22.17 -53.15
CA VAL A 1 -32.33 21.27 -53.84
C VAL A 1 -32.90 20.97 -55.27
N LEU A 2 -32.09 20.57 -56.23
CA LEU A 2 -32.57 20.18 -57.57
C LEU A 2 -32.91 18.67 -57.59
N ASP A 3 -34.01 18.28 -58.27
CA ASP A 3 -34.47 16.87 -58.32
C ASP A 3 -33.41 15.80 -58.56
N THR A 4 -32.24 16.17 -59.09
CA THR A 4 -31.14 15.24 -59.36
C THR A 4 -30.19 15.03 -58.18
N GLY A 5 -30.34 15.82 -57.17
CA GLY A 5 -29.58 15.72 -55.89
C GLY A 5 -30.49 15.85 -54.66
N ASP A 6 -31.78 15.57 -54.87
CA ASP A 6 -32.85 15.62 -53.89
C ASP A 6 -33.33 14.20 -53.60
N SER A 7 -33.06 13.76 -52.38
CA SER A 7 -33.42 12.39 -51.89
C SER A 7 -34.95 12.31 -51.65
N CYS A 8 -35.61 13.46 -51.41
CA CYS A 8 -37.06 13.56 -51.21
C CYS A 8 -37.79 14.41 -52.29
N PRO A 9 -37.67 14.09 -53.61
CA PRO A 9 -38.15 14.91 -54.73
C PRO A 9 -39.67 15.06 -54.79
N MET A 10 -40.42 14.38 -53.99
CA MET A 10 -41.91 14.50 -53.85
C MET A 10 -42.30 14.88 -52.40
N GLY A 11 -41.38 15.45 -51.65
CA GLY A 11 -41.56 15.81 -50.27
C GLY A 11 -42.33 17.10 -50.03
N ASP A 12 -42.09 17.69 -48.86
CA ASP A 12 -42.77 18.93 -48.45
C ASP A 12 -42.49 20.09 -49.40
N LEU A 13 -43.50 20.90 -49.66
CA LEU A 13 -43.41 22.00 -50.59
C LEU A 13 -43.37 23.37 -49.92
N ASN A 14 -42.73 24.33 -50.58
CA ASN A 14 -42.65 25.75 -50.15
C ASN A 14 -41.74 26.04 -48.95
N TRP A 15 -40.69 25.28 -48.79
CA TRP A 15 -39.59 25.57 -47.86
C TRP A 15 -38.28 25.80 -48.63
N ILE A 16 -37.26 26.23 -47.95
CA ILE A 16 -35.94 26.47 -48.50
C ILE A 16 -34.93 25.66 -47.67
N SER A 17 -34.21 24.78 -48.33
CA SER A 17 -33.12 24.03 -47.71
C SER A 17 -32.04 24.96 -47.15
N THR A 18 -31.72 24.77 -45.91
CA THR A 18 -30.67 25.46 -45.16
C THR A 18 -30.09 24.51 -44.10
N LYS A 19 -28.85 24.68 -43.67
CA LYS A 19 -28.20 23.88 -42.64
C LYS A 19 -28.98 23.76 -41.29
N VAL A 20 -30.11 24.40 -41.13
CA VAL A 20 -30.98 24.37 -39.94
C VAL A 20 -32.18 23.43 -40.10
N ASN A 21 -32.53 23.07 -41.31
CA ASN A 21 -33.74 22.31 -41.65
C ASN A 21 -33.52 21.27 -42.77
N ASP A 22 -32.26 21.05 -43.11
CA ASP A 22 -31.75 20.10 -44.10
C ASP A 22 -30.23 20.10 -43.86
N ASN A 23 -29.83 19.31 -42.80
CA ASN A 23 -28.49 19.39 -42.23
C ASN A 23 -27.42 18.82 -43.17
N ASP A 24 -27.70 17.71 -43.85
CA ASP A 24 -26.83 17.10 -44.82
C ASP A 24 -26.94 17.73 -46.23
N GLY A 25 -28.03 18.45 -46.50
CA GLY A 25 -28.27 19.13 -47.77
C GLY A 25 -28.80 18.23 -48.87
N ASP A 26 -29.41 17.12 -48.54
CA ASP A 26 -29.93 16.12 -49.49
C ASP A 26 -31.31 16.47 -50.06
N GLY A 27 -32.02 17.44 -49.47
CA GLY A 27 -33.30 17.94 -49.90
C GLY A 27 -34.51 17.37 -49.18
N CYS A 28 -34.31 16.46 -48.26
CA CYS A 28 -35.31 16.05 -47.28
C CYS A 28 -35.35 17.07 -46.12
N LYS A 29 -36.48 17.21 -45.50
CA LYS A 29 -36.63 18.16 -44.39
C LYS A 29 -36.53 17.43 -43.05
N ASP A 30 -35.57 17.82 -42.23
CA ASP A 30 -35.23 17.21 -40.94
C ASP A 30 -36.47 17.00 -40.03
N ASP A 31 -37.35 17.96 -39.89
CA ASP A 31 -38.52 17.87 -39.02
C ASP A 31 -39.59 16.86 -39.45
N SER A 32 -39.58 16.32 -40.68
CA SER A 32 -40.75 15.65 -41.25
C SER A 32 -40.49 14.56 -42.28
N GLU A 33 -39.37 14.59 -42.96
CA GLU A 33 -39.10 13.72 -44.12
C GLU A 33 -37.82 12.93 -43.99
N ASP A 34 -36.87 13.51 -43.33
CA ASP A 34 -35.60 12.85 -43.01
C ASP A 34 -35.71 11.98 -41.76
N TYR A 35 -34.97 10.92 -41.68
CA TYR A 35 -34.84 10.01 -40.56
C TYR A 35 -33.38 9.81 -40.16
N ASP A 36 -32.46 10.50 -40.85
CA ASP A 36 -31.02 10.43 -40.70
C ASP A 36 -30.50 11.82 -41.16
N ASP A 37 -30.70 12.82 -40.29
CA ASP A 37 -30.58 14.26 -40.59
C ASP A 37 -29.17 14.67 -41.06
N ASP A 38 -28.11 13.87 -40.77
CA ASP A 38 -26.73 14.16 -41.15
C ASP A 38 -26.11 13.16 -42.14
N ASP A 39 -26.91 12.12 -42.55
CA ASP A 39 -26.55 11.05 -43.50
C ASP A 39 -25.26 10.29 -43.12
N ASP A 40 -25.06 10.07 -41.80
CA ASP A 40 -23.99 9.26 -41.30
C ASP A 40 -24.30 7.76 -41.34
N GLY A 41 -25.57 7.37 -41.47
CA GLY A 41 -26.07 6.00 -41.58
C GLY A 41 -26.69 5.47 -40.29
N ILE A 42 -26.76 6.26 -39.21
CA ILE A 42 -27.51 5.99 -37.98
C ILE A 42 -28.78 6.82 -38.00
N GLN A 43 -29.92 6.27 -37.63
CA GLN A 43 -31.19 7.01 -37.65
C GLN A 43 -31.28 7.92 -36.42
N ASP A 44 -31.88 9.13 -36.59
CA ASP A 44 -32.06 10.15 -35.55
C ASP A 44 -32.57 9.61 -34.19
N ILE A 45 -33.39 8.57 -34.24
CA ILE A 45 -33.97 7.96 -33.02
C ILE A 45 -32.98 7.11 -32.23
N GLU A 46 -31.91 6.67 -32.89
CA GLU A 46 -30.85 5.81 -32.34
C GLU A 46 -29.52 6.58 -32.20
N ASP A 47 -29.49 7.80 -32.75
CA ASP A 47 -28.37 8.70 -32.86
C ASP A 47 -28.37 9.74 -31.72
N LEU A 48 -27.26 9.85 -30.98
CA LEU A 48 -27.09 10.88 -29.96
C LEU A 48 -26.70 12.24 -30.54
N CYS A 49 -26.18 12.28 -31.77
CA CYS A 49 -25.80 13.48 -32.52
C CYS A 49 -26.58 13.66 -33.83
N PRO A 50 -27.93 13.60 -33.88
CA PRO A 50 -28.72 13.46 -35.09
C PRO A 50 -28.63 14.64 -36.08
N GLN A 51 -27.90 15.70 -35.79
CA GLN A 51 -27.56 16.81 -36.66
C GLN A 51 -26.07 17.13 -36.57
N GLY A 52 -25.29 16.06 -36.49
CA GLY A 52 -23.86 16.08 -36.33
C GLY A 52 -23.08 16.52 -37.57
N ASP A 53 -21.79 16.16 -37.61
CA ASP A 53 -20.96 16.43 -38.79
C ASP A 53 -21.29 15.46 -39.93
N THR A 54 -21.47 15.99 -41.10
CA THR A 54 -21.87 15.25 -42.30
C THR A 54 -20.67 14.72 -43.10
N GLY A 55 -20.85 13.62 -43.82
CA GLY A 55 -19.88 13.13 -44.80
C GLY A 55 -18.77 12.26 -44.26
N TRP A 56 -18.97 11.67 -43.12
CA TRP A 56 -18.17 10.61 -42.56
C TRP A 56 -18.94 9.27 -42.60
N ILE A 57 -18.37 8.18 -42.10
CA ILE A 57 -19.03 6.88 -42.08
C ILE A 57 -18.70 6.23 -40.71
N PRO A 58 -19.73 5.80 -39.94
CA PRO A 58 -19.55 5.17 -38.65
C PRO A 58 -18.74 3.88 -38.72
N GLY A 59 -17.94 3.68 -37.71
CA GLY A 59 -17.13 2.47 -37.55
C GLY A 59 -16.10 2.66 -36.44
N ASN A 60 -15.55 1.58 -35.93
CA ASN A 60 -14.65 1.52 -34.74
C ASN A 60 -13.52 2.55 -34.69
N GLU A 61 -13.18 3.20 -35.78
CA GLU A 61 -12.12 4.21 -35.85
C GLU A 61 -12.69 5.65 -35.84
N THR A 62 -14.01 5.80 -35.94
CA THR A 62 -14.67 7.10 -36.15
C THR A 62 -15.88 7.31 -35.25
N ASP A 63 -16.42 6.26 -34.70
CA ASP A 63 -17.57 6.16 -33.80
C ASP A 63 -17.41 4.81 -33.07
N TYR A 64 -16.72 4.88 -31.94
CA TYR A 64 -16.23 3.66 -31.25
C TYR A 64 -17.35 2.89 -30.57
N ASP A 65 -18.27 3.60 -29.93
CA ASP A 65 -19.40 3.02 -29.20
C ASP A 65 -20.67 2.87 -30.04
N SER A 66 -20.65 3.41 -31.27
CA SER A 66 -21.74 3.33 -32.23
C SER A 66 -22.99 4.11 -31.80
N ASP A 67 -22.80 5.28 -31.25
CA ASP A 67 -23.89 6.15 -30.79
C ASP A 67 -24.30 7.22 -31.80
N GLY A 68 -23.58 7.37 -32.92
CA GLY A 68 -23.84 8.34 -34.01
C GLY A 68 -23.04 9.62 -33.88
N CYS A 69 -22.27 9.82 -32.85
CA CYS A 69 -21.37 10.93 -32.70
C CYS A 69 -19.97 10.61 -33.23
N GLN A 70 -19.35 11.55 -33.94
CA GLN A 70 -17.99 11.31 -34.44
C GLN A 70 -16.94 11.59 -33.34
N ASP A 71 -16.14 10.55 -32.95
CA ASP A 71 -15.14 10.55 -31.88
C ASP A 71 -14.21 11.78 -31.88
N ILE A 72 -13.81 12.28 -33.04
CA ILE A 72 -12.81 13.35 -33.14
C ILE A 72 -13.41 14.76 -32.93
N LEU A 73 -14.68 14.96 -33.23
CA LEU A 73 -15.27 16.27 -33.36
C LEU A 73 -16.48 16.52 -32.46
N GLU A 74 -17.27 15.50 -32.21
CA GLU A 74 -18.60 15.63 -31.59
C GLU A 74 -18.70 14.87 -30.29
N ASP A 75 -18.12 13.69 -30.26
CA ASP A 75 -18.07 12.89 -29.06
C ASP A 75 -16.97 13.39 -28.08
N ASN A 76 -17.25 13.37 -26.83
CA ASN A 76 -16.31 13.71 -25.77
C ASN A 76 -16.17 12.57 -24.75
N ASP A 77 -16.79 11.41 -25.04
CA ASP A 77 -16.86 10.24 -24.18
C ASP A 77 -16.98 9.01 -25.11
N ASP A 78 -15.88 8.73 -25.84
CA ASP A 78 -15.82 7.81 -26.98
C ASP A 78 -16.33 6.38 -26.69
N ASP A 79 -16.43 5.95 -25.42
CA ASP A 79 -16.93 4.61 -25.03
C ASP A 79 -18.19 4.64 -24.14
N ASN A 80 -18.70 5.86 -23.88
CA ASN A 80 -19.94 6.12 -23.14
C ASN A 80 -19.93 5.50 -21.71
N ASP A 81 -18.79 5.50 -21.04
CA ASP A 81 -18.66 5.02 -19.64
C ASP A 81 -19.03 6.09 -18.60
N GLY A 82 -19.10 7.36 -19.03
CA GLY A 82 -19.45 8.54 -18.23
C GLY A 82 -18.24 9.35 -17.76
N VAL A 83 -17.02 8.98 -18.13
CA VAL A 83 -15.79 9.76 -17.96
C VAL A 83 -15.40 10.37 -19.31
N PHE A 84 -15.19 11.69 -19.36
CA PHE A 84 -14.84 12.34 -20.61
C PHE A 84 -13.39 12.08 -21.02
N ASP A 85 -13.13 11.84 -22.33
CA ASP A 85 -11.83 11.49 -22.91
C ASP A 85 -10.63 12.27 -22.36
N PRO A 86 -10.70 13.59 -22.11
CA PRO A 86 -9.56 14.32 -21.55
C PRO A 86 -9.18 13.93 -20.12
N SER A 87 -10.06 13.23 -19.41
CA SER A 87 -9.90 12.80 -18.02
C SER A 87 -9.88 11.28 -17.89
N ASP A 88 -10.15 10.59 -18.98
CA ASP A 88 -10.25 9.16 -19.10
C ASP A 88 -8.90 8.57 -19.53
N LEU A 89 -8.40 7.60 -18.78
CA LEU A 89 -7.18 6.87 -19.11
C LEU A 89 -7.45 5.75 -20.13
N CYS A 90 -8.72 5.32 -20.26
CA CYS A 90 -9.18 4.28 -21.17
C CYS A 90 -10.26 4.79 -22.16
N PRO A 91 -10.09 5.92 -22.91
CA PRO A 91 -11.15 6.62 -23.65
C PRO A 91 -11.78 5.83 -24.80
N LYS A 92 -11.34 4.64 -25.06
CA LYS A 92 -11.91 3.61 -25.95
C LYS A 92 -11.83 2.26 -25.26
N GLY A 93 -12.31 2.24 -24.04
CA GLY A 93 -12.31 1.10 -23.16
C GLY A 93 -13.43 0.10 -23.44
N LEU A 94 -13.86 -0.57 -22.39
CA LEU A 94 -14.91 -1.58 -22.46
C LEU A 94 -16.29 -0.92 -22.58
N LEU A 95 -17.05 -1.30 -23.61
CA LEU A 95 -18.39 -0.77 -23.83
C LEU A 95 -19.45 -1.36 -22.90
N GLY A 96 -20.47 -0.57 -22.57
CA GLY A 96 -21.70 -1.02 -21.93
C GLY A 96 -21.65 -1.14 -20.40
N TRP A 97 -20.75 -0.43 -19.79
CA TRP A 97 -20.69 -0.23 -18.33
C TRP A 97 -20.74 1.28 -18.01
N ILE A 98 -20.68 1.64 -16.76
CA ILE A 98 -20.63 3.05 -16.30
C ILE A 98 -19.65 3.15 -15.16
N SER A 99 -18.75 4.13 -15.22
CA SER A 99 -17.80 4.47 -14.17
C SER A 99 -18.54 4.89 -12.89
N VAL A 100 -18.37 4.08 -11.86
CA VAL A 100 -18.84 4.35 -10.50
C VAL A 100 -17.89 3.65 -9.51
N GLU A 101 -17.82 4.10 -8.27
CA GLU A 101 -16.95 3.58 -7.18
C GLU A 101 -16.83 2.05 -7.08
N GLY A 102 -17.78 1.29 -7.62
CA GLY A 102 -17.78 -0.18 -7.58
C GLY A 102 -17.22 -0.86 -8.82
N THR A 103 -16.98 -0.12 -9.89
CA THR A 103 -16.50 -0.61 -11.21
C THR A 103 -15.31 0.18 -11.72
N ASP A 104 -14.98 1.26 -11.05
CA ASP A 104 -13.90 2.21 -11.35
C ASP A 104 -13.64 2.95 -10.02
N TYR A 105 -12.68 2.42 -9.26
CA TYR A 105 -12.47 2.83 -7.87
C TYR A 105 -11.84 4.22 -7.77
N ASP A 106 -10.89 4.52 -8.63
CA ASP A 106 -10.16 5.78 -8.65
C ASP A 106 -10.76 6.82 -9.60
N SER A 107 -11.78 6.42 -10.36
CA SER A 107 -12.53 7.28 -11.30
C SER A 107 -11.66 7.78 -12.47
N ASP A 108 -10.85 6.91 -13.02
CA ASP A 108 -9.95 7.23 -14.13
C ASP A 108 -10.51 6.83 -15.51
N GLY A 109 -11.69 6.15 -15.56
CA GLY A 109 -12.36 5.72 -16.78
C GLY A 109 -11.97 4.31 -17.23
N CYS A 110 -11.14 3.59 -16.49
CA CYS A 110 -10.83 2.21 -16.75
C CYS A 110 -11.68 1.28 -15.87
N ASN A 111 -12.05 0.10 -16.37
CA ASN A 111 -12.91 -0.83 -15.65
C ASN A 111 -12.11 -1.83 -14.81
N ASP A 112 -12.20 -1.75 -13.46
CA ASP A 112 -11.52 -2.62 -12.50
C ASP A 112 -11.93 -4.09 -12.62
N ASP A 113 -13.19 -4.36 -13.03
CA ASP A 113 -13.73 -5.72 -13.12
C ASP A 113 -13.37 -6.43 -14.45
N ALA A 114 -12.74 -5.71 -15.40
CA ALA A 114 -12.36 -6.24 -16.70
C ALA A 114 -11.23 -7.27 -16.60
N THR A 115 -11.50 -8.51 -16.97
CA THR A 115 -10.55 -9.63 -16.82
C THR A 115 -9.91 -10.13 -18.10
N ASP A 116 -10.47 -9.78 -19.29
CA ASP A 116 -9.94 -10.18 -20.60
C ASP A 116 -10.51 -9.28 -21.74
N PRO A 117 -9.81 -8.23 -22.15
CA PRO A 117 -8.54 -7.75 -21.56
C PRO A 117 -8.71 -7.18 -20.16
N VAL A 118 -7.65 -7.16 -19.37
CA VAL A 118 -7.56 -6.34 -18.16
C VAL A 118 -7.48 -4.90 -18.62
N GLU A 119 -8.39 -4.07 -18.16
CA GLU A 119 -8.47 -2.67 -18.56
C GLU A 119 -7.78 -1.80 -17.53
N ASP A 120 -8.13 -1.96 -16.27
CA ASP A 120 -7.39 -1.40 -15.17
C ASP A 120 -6.52 -2.48 -14.48
N PRO A 121 -5.23 -2.33 -14.42
CA PRO A 121 -4.33 -3.20 -13.69
C PRO A 121 -3.82 -2.62 -12.36
N ASP A 122 -4.26 -1.43 -11.96
CA ASP A 122 -3.80 -0.65 -10.80
C ASP A 122 -4.99 0.19 -10.30
N ASP A 123 -5.97 -0.52 -9.68
CA ASP A 123 -7.32 -0.04 -9.36
C ASP A 123 -7.37 1.24 -8.49
N ASP A 124 -6.28 1.62 -7.79
CA ASP A 124 -6.22 2.83 -6.98
C ASP A 124 -5.15 3.84 -7.46
N ASN A 125 -4.48 3.51 -8.56
CA ASN A 125 -3.49 4.35 -9.23
C ASN A 125 -2.31 4.78 -8.32
N ASP A 126 -1.92 3.92 -7.38
CA ASP A 126 -0.79 4.18 -6.49
C ASP A 126 0.57 3.86 -7.12
N GLY A 127 0.58 3.05 -8.17
CA GLY A 127 1.75 2.68 -8.98
C GLY A 127 2.21 1.25 -8.79
N ASP A 128 1.62 0.50 -7.86
CA ASP A 128 1.74 -0.94 -7.76
C ASP A 128 0.54 -1.60 -8.48
N LEU A 129 0.77 -2.75 -9.11
CA LEU A 129 -0.29 -3.43 -9.83
C LEU A 129 -1.07 -4.32 -8.89
N ASP A 130 -2.40 -4.41 -9.01
CA ASP A 130 -3.31 -5.24 -8.18
C ASP A 130 -2.80 -6.64 -7.88
N LEU A 131 -2.08 -7.24 -8.82
CA LEU A 131 -1.52 -8.58 -8.65
C LEU A 131 -0.43 -8.66 -7.57
N PHE A 132 0.22 -7.54 -7.28
CA PHE A 132 1.34 -7.41 -6.36
C PHE A 132 1.03 -6.47 -5.19
N ASP A 133 -0.16 -5.94 -5.17
CA ASP A 133 -0.68 -4.98 -4.22
C ASP A 133 -1.64 -5.67 -3.23
N ASN A 134 -1.31 -5.60 -1.94
CA ASN A 134 -2.14 -6.11 -0.86
C ASN A 134 -3.33 -5.20 -0.57
N CYS A 135 -3.25 -3.93 -1.00
CA CYS A 135 -4.27 -2.89 -0.83
C CYS A 135 -4.79 -2.35 -2.15
N SER A 136 -5.03 -3.19 -3.16
CA SER A 136 -5.37 -2.84 -4.55
C SER A 136 -6.58 -1.91 -4.75
N LYS A 137 -7.34 -1.60 -3.73
CA LYS A 137 -8.37 -0.56 -3.63
C LYS A 137 -8.16 0.24 -2.37
N GLY A 138 -6.94 0.66 -2.19
CA GLY A 138 -6.45 1.36 -1.03
C GLY A 138 -6.70 2.87 -1.05
N GLN A 139 -5.82 3.61 -0.43
CA GLN A 139 -5.92 5.07 -0.36
C GLN A 139 -5.56 5.72 -1.70
N LEU A 140 -6.46 6.54 -2.24
CA LEU A 140 -6.25 7.29 -3.48
C LEU A 140 -5.30 8.49 -3.30
N PHE A 141 -4.70 8.96 -4.41
CA PHE A 141 -3.91 10.19 -4.53
C PHE A 141 -2.55 10.18 -3.83
N TRP A 142 -1.93 9.03 -3.70
CA TRP A 142 -0.55 8.87 -3.26
C TRP A 142 0.27 8.10 -4.32
N LYS A 143 1.51 7.81 -4.03
CA LYS A 143 2.36 6.95 -4.85
C LYS A 143 3.20 6.06 -3.96
N SER A 144 3.22 4.77 -4.26
CA SER A 144 4.09 3.80 -3.63
C SER A 144 5.56 4.15 -3.88
N THR A 145 6.29 4.29 -2.82
CA THR A 145 7.73 4.54 -2.77
C THR A 145 8.28 4.05 -1.44
N LEU A 146 9.56 3.71 -1.33
CA LEU A 146 10.22 3.33 -0.07
C LEU A 146 10.06 4.31 1.13
N VAL A 147 9.35 5.40 0.97
CA VAL A 147 9.05 6.39 2.03
C VAL A 147 7.59 6.33 2.44
N THR A 148 6.73 5.84 1.59
CA THR A 148 5.27 5.83 1.74
C THR A 148 4.71 4.42 1.80
N ASP A 149 5.51 3.44 1.46
CA ASP A 149 5.27 2.02 1.41
C ASP A 149 6.66 1.37 1.56
N TYR A 150 7.00 1.03 2.78
CA TYR A 150 8.37 0.68 3.13
C TYR A 150 8.77 -0.71 2.63
N ASP A 151 7.87 -1.68 2.74
CA ASP A 151 8.07 -3.06 2.32
C ASP A 151 7.64 -3.34 0.87
N GLN A 152 7.00 -2.35 0.22
CA GLN A 152 6.54 -2.38 -1.17
C GLN A 152 5.45 -3.44 -1.40
N ASP A 153 4.47 -3.47 -0.52
CA ASP A 153 3.33 -4.36 -0.62
C ASP A 153 2.06 -3.70 -1.21
N GLY A 154 2.14 -2.39 -1.54
CA GLY A 154 1.07 -1.58 -2.11
C GLY A 154 0.18 -0.90 -1.06
N CYS A 155 0.42 -1.08 0.22
CA CYS A 155 -0.34 -0.42 1.27
C CYS A 155 0.38 0.87 1.74
N TYR A 156 -0.38 1.91 2.02
CA TYR A 156 0.18 3.18 2.47
C TYR A 156 0.51 3.15 3.97
N ASP A 157 1.80 3.20 4.36
CA ASP A 157 2.32 3.17 5.75
C ASP A 157 1.59 4.16 6.68
N GLY A 158 1.10 5.25 6.15
CA GLY A 158 0.51 6.30 6.99
C GLY A 158 -0.86 5.98 7.56
N THR A 159 -1.63 5.06 6.96
CA THR A 159 -3.03 4.83 7.32
C THR A 159 -3.57 3.42 7.06
N GLU A 160 -3.01 2.67 6.13
CA GLU A 160 -3.53 1.38 5.67
C GLU A 160 -2.67 0.24 6.15
N ASP A 161 -1.39 0.40 6.03
CA ASP A 161 -0.46 -0.55 6.58
C ASP A 161 -0.40 -0.43 8.11
N LEU A 162 -0.36 -1.54 8.77
CA LEU A 162 -0.28 -1.66 10.23
C LEU A 162 0.94 -2.45 10.66
N ASP A 163 1.78 -2.85 9.70
CA ASP A 163 2.97 -3.68 9.86
C ASP A 163 3.93 -3.29 8.72
N ASP A 164 4.49 -2.07 8.83
CA ASP A 164 5.23 -1.36 7.76
C ASP A 164 6.42 -2.14 7.15
N ASP A 165 6.91 -3.21 7.79
CA ASP A 165 8.01 -4.05 7.28
C ASP A 165 7.63 -5.53 7.08
N ASN A 166 6.35 -5.88 7.37
CA ASN A 166 5.77 -7.20 7.16
C ASN A 166 6.51 -8.33 7.91
N ASP A 167 6.93 -8.06 9.14
CA ASP A 167 7.56 -9.07 10.01
C ASP A 167 6.56 -9.86 10.87
N ASN A 168 5.27 -9.48 10.85
CA ASN A 168 4.12 -9.94 11.63
C ASN A 168 4.05 -9.41 13.07
N VAL A 169 4.79 -8.37 13.41
CA VAL A 169 4.56 -7.54 14.59
C VAL A 169 3.94 -6.22 14.13
N LEU A 170 2.83 -5.82 14.73
CA LEU A 170 2.17 -4.58 14.30
C LEU A 170 2.99 -3.36 14.76
N ASP A 171 3.06 -2.29 13.98
CA ASP A 171 3.79 -1.04 14.27
C ASP A 171 3.58 -0.49 15.69
N THR A 172 2.39 -0.75 16.25
CA THR A 172 2.05 -0.29 17.61
C THR A 172 2.71 -1.08 18.72
N ASP A 173 3.12 -2.30 18.43
CA ASP A 173 3.74 -3.24 19.36
C ASP A 173 5.20 -3.53 18.95
N ASP A 174 5.62 -2.99 17.81
CA ASP A 174 6.93 -3.14 17.21
C ASP A 174 7.88 -2.01 17.61
N THR A 175 9.07 -2.39 18.09
CA THR A 175 10.14 -1.46 18.43
C THR A 175 10.92 -1.00 17.20
N CYS A 176 10.89 -1.80 16.12
CA CYS A 176 11.55 -1.55 14.84
C CYS A 176 10.57 -1.50 13.64
N PRO A 177 9.49 -0.69 13.65
CA PRO A 177 8.38 -0.77 12.69
C PRO A 177 8.73 -0.47 11.23
N LYS A 178 9.97 -0.21 10.92
CA LYS A 178 10.58 -0.12 9.58
C LYS A 178 11.96 -0.78 9.61
N GLY A 179 11.97 -1.97 10.13
CA GLY A 179 13.13 -2.81 10.27
C GLY A 179 13.52 -3.55 8.97
N ILE A 180 14.07 -4.73 9.11
CA ILE A 180 14.42 -5.60 7.98
C ILE A 180 13.15 -6.20 7.40
N VAL A 181 12.95 -6.07 6.11
CA VAL A 181 11.85 -6.70 5.38
C VAL A 181 12.16 -8.15 4.99
N ASN A 182 11.13 -8.95 4.67
CA ASN A 182 11.20 -10.34 4.20
C ASN A 182 11.69 -11.36 5.25
N TRP A 183 11.37 -11.18 6.49
CA TRP A 183 11.53 -12.15 7.56
C TRP A 183 10.22 -12.25 8.36
N THR A 184 10.21 -13.02 9.40
CA THR A 184 9.05 -13.16 10.29
C THR A 184 9.56 -13.28 11.71
N SER A 185 9.04 -12.46 12.61
CA SER A 185 9.33 -12.51 14.03
C SER A 185 8.90 -13.85 14.62
N ASP A 186 9.85 -14.53 15.24
CA ASP A 186 9.62 -15.73 16.05
C ASP A 186 10.75 -15.87 17.09
N GLU A 187 10.55 -16.65 18.15
CA GLU A 187 11.51 -16.87 19.26
C GLU A 187 12.95 -17.27 18.84
N SER A 188 13.19 -17.55 17.58
CA SER A 188 14.52 -17.90 17.06
C SER A 188 15.22 -16.78 16.33
N THR A 189 14.49 -15.73 15.98
CA THR A 189 14.93 -14.59 15.18
C THR A 189 14.68 -13.25 15.87
N ASP A 190 13.84 -13.26 16.88
CA ASP A 190 13.37 -12.15 17.69
C ASP A 190 12.98 -12.77 19.06
N TYR A 191 13.90 -12.71 20.00
CA TYR A 191 13.79 -13.51 21.21
C TYR A 191 12.74 -12.98 22.19
N ASP A 192 12.60 -11.66 22.30
CA ASP A 192 11.62 -11.01 23.16
C ASP A 192 10.32 -10.66 22.43
N LEU A 193 10.27 -10.88 21.10
CA LEU A 193 9.12 -10.64 20.23
C LEU A 193 8.71 -9.16 20.14
N ASP A 194 9.69 -8.29 20.09
CA ASP A 194 9.50 -6.84 20.03
C ASP A 194 9.50 -6.26 18.59
N GLY A 195 9.69 -7.13 17.55
CA GLY A 195 9.70 -6.75 16.13
C GLY A 195 11.09 -6.40 15.61
N CYS A 196 12.13 -6.44 16.42
CA CYS A 196 13.49 -6.21 15.98
C CYS A 196 14.21 -7.54 15.71
N PHE A 197 14.96 -7.62 14.61
CA PHE A 197 15.71 -8.83 14.25
C PHE A 197 17.00 -8.95 15.06
N ASP A 198 17.11 -9.93 16.00
CA ASP A 198 18.22 -10.16 16.95
C ASP A 198 19.62 -10.03 16.32
N ALA A 199 19.78 -10.51 15.09
CA ALA A 199 21.11 -10.60 14.52
C ALA A 199 21.71 -9.27 14.08
N THR A 200 20.91 -8.22 13.90
CA THR A 200 21.37 -6.97 13.27
C THR A 200 20.66 -5.69 13.72
N GLU A 201 19.46 -5.77 14.23
CA GLU A 201 18.64 -4.60 14.60
C GLU A 201 18.48 -4.50 16.10
N ASP A 202 18.20 -5.60 16.74
CA ASP A 202 18.15 -5.65 18.17
C ASP A 202 19.57 -5.56 18.79
N LEU A 203 19.68 -4.85 19.86
CA LEU A 203 20.90 -4.68 20.61
C LEU A 203 20.75 -5.13 22.06
N ASP A 204 19.57 -5.62 22.41
CA ASP A 204 19.17 -6.05 23.76
C ASP A 204 18.11 -7.14 23.63
N ASP A 205 18.57 -8.33 23.13
CA ASP A 205 17.73 -9.44 22.66
C ASP A 205 16.67 -9.95 23.68
N ASP A 206 16.76 -9.61 24.98
CA ASP A 206 15.79 -10.03 26.00
C ASP A 206 15.10 -8.85 26.71
N ALA A 207 15.39 -7.62 26.26
CA ALA A 207 14.79 -6.39 26.73
C ALA A 207 14.92 -6.16 28.26
N ASP A 208 16.04 -6.58 28.84
CA ASP A 208 16.32 -6.40 30.27
C ASP A 208 16.94 -5.02 30.58
N GLY A 209 17.41 -4.31 29.53
CA GLY A 209 18.01 -2.97 29.60
C GLY A 209 19.53 -2.98 29.61
N VAL A 210 20.18 -4.15 29.47
CA VAL A 210 21.63 -4.31 29.25
C VAL A 210 21.80 -4.74 27.78
N VAL A 211 22.67 -4.07 27.04
CA VAL A 211 22.88 -4.41 25.63
C VAL A 211 23.69 -5.70 25.51
N ASP A 212 23.40 -6.54 24.51
CA ASP A 212 24.03 -7.85 24.28
C ASP A 212 25.56 -7.89 24.39
N LEU A 213 26.18 -6.79 23.99
CA LEU A 213 27.64 -6.68 24.01
C LEU A 213 28.21 -6.62 25.42
N ASP A 214 27.45 -6.07 26.36
CA ASP A 214 27.82 -5.86 27.77
C ASP A 214 27.06 -6.83 28.69
N ASP A 215 26.20 -7.70 28.10
CA ASP A 215 25.34 -8.66 28.76
C ASP A 215 25.93 -10.06 28.74
N ASN A 216 26.05 -10.70 29.93
CA ASN A 216 26.49 -12.07 30.08
C ASN A 216 25.36 -13.08 29.80
N CYS A 217 24.10 -12.62 29.84
CA CYS A 217 22.89 -13.42 29.59
C CYS A 217 22.01 -12.85 28.47
N PRO A 218 22.50 -12.53 27.25
CA PRO A 218 21.82 -11.74 26.22
C PRO A 218 20.54 -12.36 25.66
N LYS A 219 20.14 -13.50 26.09
CA LYS A 219 18.85 -14.18 25.87
C LYS A 219 18.39 -14.82 27.17
N GLY A 220 18.36 -14.03 28.20
CA GLY A 220 18.00 -14.39 29.54
C GLY A 220 16.50 -14.49 29.81
N GLU A 221 16.08 -14.29 31.06
CA GLU A 221 14.67 -14.32 31.46
C GLU A 221 13.95 -13.05 30.99
N LEU A 222 12.87 -13.17 30.23
CA LEU A 222 12.09 -12.05 29.72
C LEU A 222 11.24 -11.36 30.81
N GLY A 223 10.96 -10.06 30.61
CA GLY A 223 9.96 -9.33 31.37
C GLY A 223 10.41 -8.81 32.74
N TRP A 224 11.69 -8.59 32.90
CA TRP A 224 12.28 -7.89 34.04
C TRP A 224 13.18 -6.74 33.56
N LEU A 225 13.77 -5.98 34.45
CA LEU A 225 14.74 -4.93 34.12
C LEU A 225 15.93 -5.06 35.04
N SER A 226 17.13 -4.98 34.49
CA SER A 226 18.37 -4.86 35.23
C SER A 226 18.37 -3.60 36.07
N THR A 227 18.51 -3.80 37.37
CA THR A 227 18.66 -2.76 38.35
C THR A 227 19.53 -3.31 39.49
N THR A 228 20.18 -2.47 40.28
CA THR A 228 20.99 -2.89 41.45
C THR A 228 20.25 -3.71 42.52
N SER A 229 18.99 -4.07 42.29
CA SER A 229 18.19 -4.94 43.17
C SER A 229 17.74 -6.22 42.54
N THR A 230 18.00 -6.39 41.24
CA THR A 230 17.61 -7.54 40.43
C THR A 230 18.80 -8.13 39.68
N ASP A 231 19.87 -7.35 39.59
CA ASP A 231 21.13 -7.59 38.94
C ASP A 231 22.15 -6.70 39.65
N HIS A 232 22.88 -7.29 40.61
CA HIS A 232 23.69 -6.55 41.56
C HIS A 232 24.96 -5.97 40.93
N ASP A 233 25.61 -6.72 40.11
CA ASP A 233 26.87 -6.36 39.46
C ASP A 233 26.64 -5.68 38.09
N SER A 234 25.38 -5.70 37.58
CA SER A 234 24.95 -5.10 36.30
C SER A 234 25.54 -5.79 35.08
N ASP A 235 25.58 -7.10 35.10
CA ASP A 235 26.10 -7.93 34.01
C ASP A 235 25.03 -8.48 33.04
N GLY A 236 23.71 -8.15 33.30
CA GLY A 236 22.56 -8.58 32.49
C GLY A 236 21.97 -9.92 32.91
N CYS A 237 22.55 -10.62 33.86
CA CYS A 237 21.97 -11.83 34.43
C CYS A 237 21.15 -11.50 35.67
N ARG A 238 20.00 -12.15 35.82
CA ARG A 238 19.11 -11.90 36.96
C ARG A 238 19.55 -12.69 38.17
N ASP A 239 19.94 -12.03 39.31
CA ASP A 239 20.40 -12.57 40.58
C ASP A 239 19.58 -13.76 41.08
N SER A 240 18.27 -13.75 40.89
CA SER A 240 17.39 -14.75 41.49
C SER A 240 17.28 -16.06 40.70
N THR A 241 17.68 -16.09 39.43
CA THR A 241 17.37 -17.20 38.51
C THR A 241 18.47 -17.56 37.54
N GLU A 242 19.30 -16.64 37.12
CA GLU A 242 20.29 -16.80 36.03
C GLU A 242 21.70 -16.65 36.53
N ASP A 243 21.93 -15.71 37.40
CA ASP A 243 23.23 -15.51 38.01
C ASP A 243 23.49 -16.50 39.14
N ASN A 244 24.70 -16.90 39.26
CA ASN A 244 25.18 -17.78 40.33
C ASN A 244 26.31 -17.12 41.15
N ASP A 245 26.71 -15.91 40.78
CA ASP A 245 27.76 -15.10 41.41
C ASP A 245 27.33 -13.62 41.36
N ASP A 246 26.31 -13.28 42.16
CA ASP A 246 25.56 -12.01 42.10
C ASP A 246 26.44 -10.73 42.20
N ASP A 247 27.72 -10.83 42.61
CA ASP A 247 28.63 -9.68 42.73
C ASP A 247 29.90 -9.79 41.86
N ASP A 248 29.99 -10.83 41.02
CA ASP A 248 31.10 -11.12 40.08
C ASP A 248 32.48 -11.05 40.74
N ASP A 249 32.61 -11.75 41.88
CA ASP A 249 33.86 -11.87 42.63
C ASP A 249 34.61 -13.20 42.43
N ASP A 250 34.10 -14.09 41.56
CA ASP A 250 34.55 -15.45 41.26
C ASP A 250 34.24 -16.49 42.39
N VAL A 251 33.29 -16.20 43.28
CA VAL A 251 32.81 -17.15 44.31
C VAL A 251 31.29 -17.34 44.18
N ASP A 252 30.87 -18.58 43.85
CA ASP A 252 29.44 -18.86 43.68
C ASP A 252 28.64 -18.56 44.95
N ASP A 253 27.47 -17.91 44.84
CA ASP A 253 26.54 -17.50 45.93
C ASP A 253 26.26 -18.56 46.97
N ILE A 254 26.24 -19.86 46.55
CA ILE A 254 25.96 -20.97 47.43
C ILE A 254 27.04 -21.14 48.50
N ILE A 255 28.26 -20.73 48.22
CA ILE A 255 29.43 -20.84 49.10
C ILE A 255 29.94 -19.51 49.56
N ASP A 256 29.49 -18.46 48.93
CA ASP A 256 29.82 -17.09 49.29
C ASP A 256 29.06 -16.64 50.55
N LYS A 257 29.80 -16.03 51.50
CA LYS A 257 29.21 -15.41 52.72
C LYS A 257 28.72 -13.99 52.50
N CYS A 258 29.16 -13.36 51.39
CA CYS A 258 28.82 -11.99 51.00
C CYS A 258 28.24 -11.91 49.58
N PRO A 259 27.24 -12.70 49.17
CA PRO A 259 26.79 -12.86 47.77
C PRO A 259 26.20 -11.59 47.12
N LEU A 260 26.10 -10.50 47.82
CA LEU A 260 25.77 -9.16 47.37
C LEU A 260 26.79 -8.16 47.89
N GLY A 261 28.03 -8.59 47.89
CA GLY A 261 29.18 -7.81 48.34
C GLY A 261 29.52 -6.66 47.38
N ARG A 262 30.77 -6.42 47.21
CA ARG A 262 31.25 -5.44 46.22
C ARG A 262 31.49 -6.13 44.90
N SER A 263 30.93 -5.61 43.87
CA SER A 263 31.16 -6.07 42.52
C SER A 263 32.53 -5.66 41.94
N ASN A 264 32.98 -6.37 40.92
CA ASN A 264 34.15 -6.05 40.11
C ASN A 264 35.50 -6.02 40.88
N TRP A 265 35.78 -7.01 41.63
CA TRP A 265 37.09 -7.21 42.26
C TRP A 265 37.58 -8.66 42.07
N ASP A 266 38.82 -8.94 42.37
CA ASP A 266 39.46 -10.24 42.18
C ASP A 266 39.65 -10.89 43.55
N SER A 267 38.81 -11.93 43.84
CA SER A 267 38.84 -12.66 45.11
C SER A 267 40.18 -13.32 45.35
N SER A 268 40.84 -13.83 44.31
CA SER A 268 42.17 -14.44 44.41
C SER A 268 43.26 -13.53 44.99
N LEU A 269 43.03 -12.21 45.02
CA LEU A 269 43.99 -11.19 45.50
C LEU A 269 43.58 -10.57 46.83
N PHE A 270 42.31 -10.54 47.15
CA PHE A 270 41.76 -9.73 48.22
C PHE A 270 40.81 -10.48 49.18
N ASP A 271 40.68 -11.79 49.00
CA ASP A 271 39.98 -12.71 49.88
C ASP A 271 40.96 -13.86 50.24
N HIS A 272 41.40 -13.86 51.48
CA HIS A 272 42.47 -14.75 51.95
C HIS A 272 41.96 -16.14 52.33
N ASP A 273 40.76 -16.25 52.82
CA ASP A 273 40.15 -17.50 53.26
C ASP A 273 39.15 -18.07 52.24
N SER A 274 38.94 -17.37 51.13
CA SER A 274 38.08 -17.74 50.00
C SER A 274 36.63 -17.94 50.42
N ASP A 275 36.09 -16.98 51.17
CA ASP A 275 34.70 -17.02 51.62
C ASP A 275 33.79 -16.04 50.90
N GLY A 276 34.31 -15.33 49.85
CA GLY A 276 33.57 -14.39 49.03
C GLY A 276 33.46 -12.98 49.64
N CYS A 277 33.99 -12.76 50.80
CA CYS A 277 34.00 -11.45 51.41
C CYS A 277 35.36 -10.75 51.24
N ARG A 278 35.41 -9.53 50.81
CA ARG A 278 36.65 -8.80 50.64
C ARG A 278 37.30 -8.39 51.96
N ASP A 279 38.47 -9.01 52.31
CA ASP A 279 39.24 -8.91 53.56
C ASP A 279 39.29 -7.51 54.20
N SER A 280 39.41 -6.48 53.43
CA SER A 280 39.67 -5.17 53.97
C SER A 280 38.43 -4.29 54.17
N LEU A 281 37.27 -4.77 53.69
CA LEU A 281 36.08 -3.96 53.55
C LEU A 281 34.77 -4.61 54.01
N GLU A 282 34.66 -5.91 53.90
CA GLU A 282 33.43 -6.71 54.08
C GLU A 282 33.63 -7.79 55.12
N ASP A 283 34.80 -8.38 55.17
CA ASP A 283 35.13 -9.42 56.15
C ASP A 283 35.76 -8.85 57.43
N ASP A 284 35.28 -9.32 58.56
CA ASP A 284 35.72 -8.93 59.90
C ASP A 284 36.81 -9.86 60.51
N ASP A 285 37.01 -11.09 59.97
CA ASP A 285 37.86 -12.06 60.61
C ASP A 285 39.08 -12.59 59.78
N ASN A 286 39.04 -12.59 58.47
CA ASN A 286 40.15 -12.90 57.56
C ASN A 286 40.88 -14.26 57.83
N ASP A 287 40.18 -15.28 58.42
CA ASP A 287 40.81 -16.54 58.80
C ASP A 287 39.97 -17.82 58.68
#